data_55156cafe6fa173ed4ef31236ea8e3a2
#
_entry.id   55156cafe6fa173ed4ef31236ea8e3a2
#
_cell.length_a   1.000
_cell.length_b   1.000
_cell.length_c   1.000
_cell.angle_alpha   90.00
_cell.angle_beta   90.00
_cell.angle_gamma   90.00
#
_symmetry.space_group_name_H-M   'P 1'
#
loop_
_entity.id
_entity.type
_entity.pdbx_description
1 polymer ?
#
loop_
_entity_poly.entity_id
_entity_poly.type
_entity_poly.pdbx_seq_one_letter_code
_entity_poly.pdbx_strand_id
1 'polypeptide(L)'
;MLENKLGIKSSAELAREEERISKKKAAELFEKGVLDNLEAGKFSTLQTIHKYLFEDIYDFAGKIRDVNISKGNFRFAPLIYLKAALDNIDRMPQSNFDEIIEKYVEMNVAHPFREGNGRSTRIWLDHILKKEIGIVFTSILGQCGVYSRDEEGKAGFLRFIESVR
;
A
#
# COMPACT_ATOMS: atom_id res chain seq x y z
N MET A 1 21.56 5.70 -0.97
CA MET A 1 20.76 5.29 0.21
C MET A 1 19.82 6.45 0.58
N LEU A 2 18.60 6.17 1.03
CA LEU A 2 17.66 7.21 1.46
C LEU A 2 18.11 7.81 2.81
N GLU A 3 17.92 9.11 2.94
CA GLU A 3 18.11 9.82 4.21
C GLU A 3 17.03 9.35 5.21
N ASN A 4 17.47 9.05 6.44
CA ASN A 4 16.61 8.47 7.46
C ASN A 4 16.86 9.08 8.84
N LYS A 5 15.83 9.13 9.66
CA LYS A 5 15.86 9.69 11.04
C LYS A 5 16.67 8.85 12.03
N LEU A 6 16.95 7.59 11.68
CA LEU A 6 17.66 6.65 12.54
C LEU A 6 19.18 6.86 12.50
N GLY A 7 19.69 7.69 11.58
CA GLY A 7 21.11 7.92 11.40
C GLY A 7 21.87 6.72 10.84
N ILE A 8 21.16 5.72 10.29
CA ILE A 8 21.74 4.50 9.74
C ILE A 8 22.41 4.80 8.40
N LYS A 9 23.64 4.35 8.25
CA LYS A 9 24.48 4.54 7.05
C LYS A 9 24.66 3.26 6.22
N SER A 10 24.18 2.12 6.70
CA SER A 10 24.21 0.83 6.00
C SER A 10 22.86 0.54 5.36
N SER A 11 22.81 0.30 4.04
CA SER A 11 21.57 -0.05 3.33
C SER A 11 20.95 -1.35 3.85
N ALA A 12 21.77 -2.34 4.20
CA ALA A 12 21.28 -3.61 4.73
C ALA A 12 20.71 -3.46 6.14
N GLU A 13 21.32 -2.64 6.97
CA GLU A 13 20.83 -2.33 8.32
C GLU A 13 19.55 -1.51 8.25
N LEU A 14 19.50 -0.48 7.40
CA LEU A 14 18.29 0.32 7.19
C LEU A 14 17.11 -0.55 6.74
N ALA A 15 17.32 -1.46 5.79
CA ALA A 15 16.27 -2.35 5.32
C ALA A 15 15.71 -3.26 6.44
N ARG A 16 16.57 -3.77 7.32
CA ARG A 16 16.15 -4.59 8.48
C ARG A 16 15.33 -3.78 9.49
N GLU A 17 15.82 -2.60 9.85
CA GLU A 17 15.12 -1.73 10.81
C GLU A 17 13.82 -1.20 10.23
N GLU A 18 13.79 -0.84 8.96
CA GLU A 18 12.59 -0.44 8.25
C GLU A 18 11.53 -1.55 8.26
N GLU A 19 11.94 -2.79 7.97
CA GLU A 19 11.05 -3.94 8.04
C GLU A 19 10.51 -4.15 9.45
N ARG A 20 11.37 -4.14 10.46
CA ARG A 20 11.00 -4.32 11.87
C ARG A 20 10.00 -3.26 12.35
N ILE A 21 10.31 -1.99 12.10
CA ILE A 21 9.49 -0.86 12.55
C ILE A 21 8.15 -0.85 11.80
N SER A 22 8.16 -1.00 10.48
CA SER A 22 6.94 -0.97 9.68
C SER A 22 6.01 -2.15 9.98
N LYS A 23 6.52 -3.35 10.29
CA LYS A 23 5.71 -4.48 10.75
C LYS A 23 5.03 -4.19 12.09
N LYS A 24 5.78 -3.66 13.05
CA LYS A 24 5.23 -3.26 14.36
C LYS A 24 4.13 -2.21 14.20
N LYS A 25 4.41 -1.16 13.42
CA LYS A 25 3.44 -0.09 13.12
C LYS A 25 2.20 -0.59 12.39
N ALA A 26 2.34 -1.55 11.48
CA ALA A 26 1.21 -2.18 10.80
C ALA A 26 0.29 -2.90 11.80
N ALA A 27 0.85 -3.69 12.73
CA ALA A 27 0.06 -4.34 13.78
C ALA A 27 -0.67 -3.31 14.65
N GLU A 28 0.03 -2.27 15.12
CA GLU A 28 -0.56 -1.19 15.91
C GLU A 28 -1.67 -0.43 15.18
N LEU A 29 -1.53 -0.22 13.87
CA LEU A 29 -2.51 0.46 13.03
C LEU A 29 -3.87 -0.27 13.04
N PHE A 30 -3.84 -1.60 13.01
CA PHE A 30 -5.05 -2.43 13.11
C PHE A 30 -5.58 -2.52 14.55
N GLU A 31 -4.71 -2.76 15.53
CA GLU A 31 -5.10 -2.87 16.95
C GLU A 31 -5.78 -1.59 17.47
N LYS A 32 -5.29 -0.44 17.02
CA LYS A 32 -5.83 0.88 17.42
C LYS A 32 -7.03 1.33 16.58
N GLY A 33 -7.44 0.56 15.57
CA GLY A 33 -8.56 0.91 14.69
C GLY A 33 -8.35 2.21 13.89
N VAL A 34 -7.10 2.54 13.54
CA VAL A 34 -6.77 3.79 12.82
C VAL A 34 -7.52 3.92 11.50
N LEU A 35 -7.79 2.78 10.84
CA LEU A 35 -8.47 2.73 9.54
C LEU A 35 -10.01 2.80 9.65
N ASP A 36 -10.59 2.61 10.83
CA ASP A 36 -12.03 2.38 10.97
C ASP A 36 -12.88 3.55 10.48
N ASN A 37 -12.39 4.77 10.67
CA ASN A 37 -13.07 6.01 10.28
C ASN A 37 -12.53 6.63 8.98
N LEU A 38 -11.60 5.96 8.28
CA LEU A 38 -11.05 6.45 7.01
C LEU A 38 -11.85 5.94 5.82
N GLU A 39 -11.98 6.79 4.79
CA GLU A 39 -12.68 6.44 3.56
C GLU A 39 -11.88 5.45 2.74
N ALA A 40 -12.49 4.31 2.38
CA ALA A 40 -11.84 3.27 1.60
C ALA A 40 -11.55 3.76 0.16
N GLY A 41 -10.41 3.35 -0.39
CA GLY A 41 -10.06 3.63 -1.78
C GLY A 41 -9.61 5.07 -2.08
N LYS A 42 -9.46 5.93 -1.08
CA LYS A 42 -8.93 7.29 -1.27
C LYS A 42 -7.42 7.34 -1.10
N PHE A 43 -6.78 8.18 -1.89
CA PHE A 43 -5.35 8.44 -1.77
C PHE A 43 -4.98 9.03 -0.41
N SER A 44 -5.84 9.89 0.17
CA SER A 44 -5.66 10.44 1.52
C SER A 44 -5.55 9.35 2.60
N THR A 45 -6.31 8.27 2.45
CA THR A 45 -6.21 7.09 3.34
C THR A 45 -4.88 6.37 3.14
N LEU A 46 -4.43 6.19 1.90
CA LEU A 46 -3.11 5.63 1.61
C LEU A 46 -1.98 6.50 2.18
N GLN A 47 -2.09 7.84 2.11
CA GLN A 47 -1.13 8.76 2.74
C GLN A 47 -1.07 8.58 4.25
N THR A 48 -2.22 8.43 4.90
CA THR A 48 -2.30 8.18 6.35
C THR A 48 -1.64 6.86 6.72
N ILE A 49 -1.91 5.78 5.98
CA ILE A 49 -1.26 4.47 6.16
C ILE A 49 0.26 4.62 6.02
N HIS A 50 0.72 5.20 4.92
CA HIS A 50 2.14 5.37 4.66
C HIS A 50 2.83 6.21 5.74
N LYS A 51 2.22 7.32 6.13
CA LYS A 51 2.73 8.15 7.23
C LYS A 51 2.88 7.35 8.51
N TYR A 52 1.84 6.62 8.91
CA TYR A 52 1.84 5.83 10.14
C TYR A 52 2.94 4.77 10.16
N LEU A 53 3.17 4.10 9.03
CA LEU A 53 4.20 3.05 8.93
C LEU A 53 5.63 3.59 9.00
N PHE A 54 5.88 4.78 8.44
CA PHE A 54 7.22 5.25 8.11
C PHE A 54 7.64 6.56 8.78
N GLU A 55 6.78 7.24 9.55
CA GLU A 55 7.06 8.54 10.15
C GLU A 55 8.24 8.53 11.13
N ASP A 56 8.50 7.39 11.78
CA ASP A 56 9.64 7.24 12.70
C ASP A 56 10.97 7.02 11.94
N ILE A 57 10.91 6.74 10.64
CA ILE A 57 12.04 6.38 9.78
C ILE A 57 12.40 7.51 8.81
N TYR A 58 11.37 8.12 8.17
CA TYR A 58 11.55 9.05 7.07
C TYR A 58 10.79 10.36 7.25
N ASP A 59 11.42 11.49 6.89
CA ASP A 59 10.78 12.80 6.86
C ASP A 59 9.77 12.96 5.73
N PHE A 60 9.86 12.13 4.69
CA PHE A 60 8.92 12.10 3.57
C PHE A 60 7.71 11.20 3.79
N ALA A 61 7.57 10.57 4.97
CA ALA A 61 6.44 9.70 5.27
C ALA A 61 5.10 10.40 5.03
N GLY A 62 4.22 9.79 4.22
CA GLY A 62 2.94 10.35 3.81
C GLY A 62 3.01 11.44 2.75
N LYS A 63 4.19 11.84 2.28
CA LYS A 63 4.34 12.89 1.25
C LYS A 63 4.50 12.28 -0.13
N ILE A 64 3.84 12.87 -1.13
CA ILE A 64 4.05 12.51 -2.54
C ILE A 64 5.53 12.76 -2.89
N ARG A 65 6.13 11.82 -3.64
CA ARG A 65 7.50 11.96 -4.12
C ARG A 65 7.67 13.19 -5.01
N ASP A 66 8.84 13.75 -5.01
CA ASP A 66 9.28 14.90 -5.79
C ASP A 66 10.29 14.51 -6.89
N VAL A 67 10.48 13.20 -7.11
CA VAL A 67 11.42 12.65 -8.09
C VAL A 67 10.77 11.54 -8.92
N ASN A 68 11.24 11.37 -10.17
CA ASN A 68 10.90 10.20 -10.96
C ASN A 68 11.63 8.97 -10.41
N ILE A 69 10.93 7.84 -10.35
CA ILE A 69 11.47 6.58 -9.87
C ILE A 69 11.24 5.45 -10.85
N SER A 70 12.13 4.46 -10.79
CA SER A 70 12.06 3.25 -11.60
C SER A 70 12.54 2.04 -10.79
N LYS A 71 12.13 0.86 -11.20
CA LYS A 71 12.63 -0.41 -10.65
C LYS A 71 13.01 -1.33 -11.80
N GLY A 72 14.31 -1.56 -11.92
CA GLY A 72 14.85 -2.22 -13.11
C GLY A 72 14.52 -1.44 -14.39
N ASN A 73 13.89 -2.09 -15.35
CA ASN A 73 13.44 -1.47 -16.61
C ASN A 73 12.05 -0.84 -16.53
N PHE A 74 11.34 -1.01 -15.43
CA PHE A 74 10.00 -0.46 -15.26
C PHE A 74 10.05 0.97 -14.72
N ARG A 75 9.40 1.90 -15.45
CA ARG A 75 9.23 3.29 -15.04
C ARG A 75 7.83 3.49 -14.49
N PHE A 76 7.74 3.99 -13.25
CA PHE A 76 6.49 4.38 -12.65
C PHE A 76 5.95 5.69 -13.26
N ALA A 77 4.73 6.08 -12.90
CA ALA A 77 4.11 7.28 -13.45
C ALA A 77 5.06 8.49 -13.39
N PRO A 78 5.23 9.22 -14.50
CA PRO A 78 6.04 10.44 -14.50
C PRO A 78 5.51 11.46 -13.48
N LEU A 79 6.42 12.16 -12.80
CA LEU A 79 6.07 13.10 -11.75
C LEU A 79 5.06 14.17 -12.21
N ILE A 80 5.20 14.65 -13.44
CA ILE A 80 4.32 15.67 -14.03
C ILE A 80 2.85 15.22 -14.16
N TYR A 81 2.61 13.89 -14.24
CA TYR A 81 1.26 13.31 -14.36
C TYR A 81 0.79 12.68 -13.05
N LEU A 82 1.65 12.59 -12.02
CA LEU A 82 1.36 11.82 -10.81
C LEU A 82 0.12 12.34 -10.10
N LYS A 83 -0.03 13.64 -9.95
CA LYS A 83 -1.21 14.23 -9.30
C LYS A 83 -2.49 13.89 -10.06
N ALA A 84 -2.49 14.06 -11.38
CA ALA A 84 -3.65 13.73 -12.21
C ALA A 84 -3.99 12.23 -12.16
N ALA A 85 -2.98 11.35 -12.11
CA ALA A 85 -3.18 9.93 -11.94
C ALA A 85 -3.84 9.60 -10.59
N LEU A 86 -3.38 10.20 -9.49
CA LEU A 86 -3.95 10.01 -8.16
C LEU A 86 -5.41 10.50 -8.07
N ASP A 87 -5.70 11.69 -8.65
CA ASP A 87 -7.05 12.22 -8.73
C ASP A 87 -7.99 11.32 -9.56
N ASN A 88 -7.44 10.64 -10.57
CA ASN A 88 -8.18 9.68 -11.39
C ASN A 88 -8.45 8.39 -10.63
N ILE A 89 -7.44 7.86 -9.93
CA ILE A 89 -7.56 6.66 -9.09
C ILE A 89 -8.62 6.87 -8.00
N ASP A 90 -8.67 8.03 -7.38
CA ASP A 90 -9.68 8.36 -6.35
C ASP A 90 -11.11 8.26 -6.87
N ARG A 91 -11.32 8.46 -8.19
CA ARG A 91 -12.62 8.37 -8.86
C ARG A 91 -12.95 7.01 -9.45
N MET A 92 -11.98 6.09 -9.53
CA MET A 92 -12.22 4.74 -10.05
C MET A 92 -13.26 4.00 -9.21
N PRO A 93 -14.12 3.18 -9.85
CA PRO A 93 -15.08 2.35 -9.13
C PRO A 93 -14.38 1.31 -8.25
N GLN A 94 -15.09 0.83 -7.23
CA GLN A 94 -14.58 -0.15 -6.27
C GLN A 94 -15.69 -1.02 -5.67
N SER A 95 -16.78 -1.26 -6.44
CA SER A 95 -17.98 -1.96 -5.96
C SER A 95 -17.85 -3.48 -5.98
N ASN A 96 -16.88 -4.01 -6.70
CA ASN A 96 -16.63 -5.45 -6.83
C ASN A 96 -15.12 -5.73 -6.83
N PHE A 97 -14.77 -7.02 -6.77
CA PHE A 97 -13.39 -7.46 -6.67
C PHE A 97 -12.52 -6.98 -7.84
N ASP A 98 -13.00 -7.12 -9.07
CA ASP A 98 -12.22 -6.77 -10.28
C ASP A 98 -11.93 -5.26 -10.33
N GLU A 99 -12.89 -4.42 -10.03
CA GLU A 99 -12.74 -2.96 -9.94
C GLU A 99 -11.72 -2.57 -8.86
N ILE A 100 -11.77 -3.23 -7.70
CA ILE A 100 -10.83 -2.99 -6.60
C ILE A 100 -9.40 -3.38 -7.01
N ILE A 101 -9.23 -4.52 -7.69
CA ILE A 101 -7.92 -4.97 -8.17
C ILE A 101 -7.38 -4.04 -9.26
N GLU A 102 -8.22 -3.61 -10.20
CA GLU A 102 -7.81 -2.63 -11.21
C GLU A 102 -7.32 -1.32 -10.55
N LYS A 103 -8.08 -0.80 -9.61
CA LYS A 103 -7.71 0.39 -8.81
C LYS A 103 -6.39 0.20 -8.06
N TYR A 104 -6.17 -0.97 -7.47
CA TYR A 104 -4.92 -1.32 -6.80
C TYR A 104 -3.73 -1.39 -7.77
N VAL A 105 -3.92 -1.95 -8.96
CA VAL A 105 -2.88 -2.00 -10.01
C VAL A 105 -2.50 -0.58 -10.44
N GLU A 106 -3.47 0.29 -10.71
CA GLU A 106 -3.22 1.70 -11.07
C GLU A 106 -2.46 2.45 -9.96
N MET A 107 -2.77 2.21 -8.69
CA MET A 107 -2.02 2.79 -7.57
C MET A 107 -0.58 2.29 -7.51
N ASN A 108 -0.32 1.02 -7.83
CA ASN A 108 1.04 0.48 -7.92
C ASN A 108 1.83 1.07 -9.11
N VAL A 109 1.17 1.36 -10.23
CA VAL A 109 1.77 2.06 -11.37
C VAL A 109 2.07 3.53 -11.03
N ALA A 110 1.17 4.19 -10.32
CA ALA A 110 1.36 5.56 -9.85
C ALA A 110 2.56 5.67 -8.90
N HIS A 111 2.72 4.74 -7.97
CA HIS A 111 3.86 4.63 -7.04
C HIS A 111 4.17 5.95 -6.35
N PRO A 112 3.24 6.48 -5.52
CA PRO A 112 3.26 7.88 -5.12
C PRO A 112 4.36 8.28 -4.14
N PHE A 113 4.99 7.34 -3.43
CA PHE A 113 5.99 7.61 -2.40
C PHE A 113 7.40 7.25 -2.86
N ARG A 114 8.41 7.80 -2.17
CA ARG A 114 9.83 7.51 -2.49
C ARG A 114 10.25 6.08 -2.11
N GLU A 115 9.65 5.53 -1.05
CA GLU A 115 9.87 4.16 -0.56
C GLU A 115 8.58 3.67 0.13
N GLY A 116 8.45 2.37 0.41
CA GLY A 116 7.35 1.81 1.20
C GLY A 116 6.00 1.67 0.48
N ASN A 117 5.95 1.95 -0.83
CA ASN A 117 4.71 1.86 -1.61
C ASN A 117 4.05 0.48 -1.49
N GLY A 118 4.80 -0.59 -1.72
CA GLY A 118 4.24 -1.95 -1.70
C GLY A 118 3.64 -2.37 -0.35
N ARG A 119 4.21 -1.92 0.77
CA ARG A 119 3.67 -2.22 2.12
C ARG A 119 2.40 -1.42 2.39
N SER A 120 2.42 -0.13 2.11
CA SER A 120 1.26 0.74 2.33
C SER A 120 0.10 0.44 1.40
N THR A 121 0.35 0.16 0.10
CA THR A 121 -0.72 -0.17 -0.85
C THR A 121 -1.38 -1.51 -0.57
N ARG A 122 -0.67 -2.51 -0.01
CA ARG A 122 -1.29 -3.77 0.44
C ARG A 122 -2.28 -3.54 1.58
N ILE A 123 -1.92 -2.75 2.59
CA ILE A 123 -2.84 -2.40 3.69
C ILE A 123 -4.04 -1.60 3.16
N TRP A 124 -3.81 -0.71 2.21
CA TRP A 124 -4.87 0.05 1.56
C TRP A 124 -5.82 -0.85 0.76
N LEU A 125 -5.30 -1.86 0.04
CA LEU A 125 -6.11 -2.89 -0.63
C LEU A 125 -6.96 -3.67 0.37
N ASP A 126 -6.35 -4.16 1.47
CA ASP A 126 -7.05 -4.90 2.52
C ASP A 126 -8.19 -4.07 3.11
N HIS A 127 -7.96 -2.77 3.30
CA HIS A 127 -8.98 -1.84 3.80
C HIS A 127 -10.16 -1.69 2.83
N ILE A 128 -9.90 -1.54 1.51
CA ILE A 128 -10.95 -1.46 0.49
C ILE A 128 -11.76 -2.75 0.46
N LEU A 129 -11.10 -3.90 0.35
CA LEU A 129 -11.75 -5.21 0.28
C LEU A 129 -12.63 -5.48 1.50
N LYS A 130 -12.14 -5.14 2.70
CA LYS A 130 -12.91 -5.28 3.94
C LYS A 130 -14.15 -4.38 3.95
N LYS A 131 -14.01 -3.11 3.55
CA LYS A 131 -15.09 -2.12 3.62
C LYS A 131 -16.15 -2.33 2.54
N GLU A 132 -15.74 -2.60 1.30
CA GLU A 132 -16.65 -2.65 0.15
C GLU A 132 -17.31 -4.01 -0.04
N ILE A 133 -16.55 -5.09 0.10
CA ILE A 133 -17.04 -6.44 -0.20
C ILE A 133 -16.88 -7.45 0.95
N GLY A 134 -16.47 -7.01 2.14
CA GLY A 134 -16.38 -7.84 3.33
C GLY A 134 -15.28 -8.92 3.31
N ILE A 135 -14.31 -8.82 2.40
CA ILE A 135 -13.17 -9.74 2.33
C ILE A 135 -12.06 -9.25 3.26
N VAL A 136 -11.56 -10.14 4.10
CA VAL A 136 -10.45 -9.84 5.02
C VAL A 136 -9.24 -10.69 4.64
N PHE A 137 -8.11 -10.04 4.36
CA PHE A 137 -6.82 -10.69 4.19
C PHE A 137 -6.00 -10.58 5.47
N THR A 138 -5.36 -11.68 5.86
CA THR A 138 -4.38 -11.69 6.96
C THR A 138 -2.96 -11.71 6.42
N SER A 139 -2.62 -10.78 5.51
CA SER A 139 -1.28 -10.71 4.92
C SER A 139 -0.22 -10.09 5.84
N ILE A 140 -0.62 -9.55 6.99
CA ILE A 140 0.24 -8.76 7.89
C ILE A 140 1.28 -9.62 8.62
N LEU A 141 1.02 -10.92 8.80
CA LEU A 141 1.86 -11.82 9.59
C LEU A 141 2.64 -12.84 8.75
N GLY A 142 2.76 -12.64 7.43
CA GLY A 142 3.52 -13.56 6.57
C GLY A 142 2.84 -14.91 6.32
N GLN A 143 1.60 -15.11 6.78
CA GLN A 143 0.76 -16.25 6.45
C GLN A 143 -0.37 -15.78 5.55
N CYS A 144 -0.35 -16.20 4.30
CA CYS A 144 -1.39 -15.91 3.32
C CYS A 144 -2.63 -16.76 3.65
N GLY A 145 -3.51 -16.26 4.50
CA GLY A 145 -4.83 -16.84 4.75
C GLY A 145 -5.91 -15.93 4.16
N VAL A 146 -6.68 -16.46 3.20
CA VAL A 146 -7.85 -15.77 2.66
C VAL A 146 -9.07 -16.21 3.48
N TYR A 147 -9.66 -15.28 4.20
CA TYR A 147 -10.99 -15.47 4.78
C TYR A 147 -12.00 -14.72 3.93
N SER A 148 -12.49 -15.38 2.88
CA SER A 148 -13.63 -14.90 2.10
C SER A 148 -14.92 -15.50 2.69
N ARG A 149 -16.00 -14.73 2.66
CA ARG A 149 -17.36 -15.26 2.96
C ARG A 149 -17.91 -16.15 1.85
N ASP A 150 -17.29 -16.12 0.66
CA ASP A 150 -17.71 -16.92 -0.48
C ASP A 150 -16.54 -17.51 -1.29
N GLU A 151 -16.82 -18.54 -2.09
CA GLU A 151 -15.82 -19.24 -2.91
C GLU A 151 -15.39 -18.43 -4.15
N GLU A 152 -16.18 -17.48 -4.63
CA GLU A 152 -15.84 -16.65 -5.80
C GLU A 152 -14.71 -15.65 -5.46
N GLY A 153 -14.74 -15.04 -4.27
CA GLY A 153 -13.67 -14.19 -3.79
C GLY A 153 -12.33 -14.90 -3.67
N LYS A 154 -12.33 -16.17 -3.22
CA LYS A 154 -11.12 -17.02 -3.16
C LYS A 154 -10.52 -17.29 -4.54
N ALA A 155 -11.36 -17.62 -5.52
CA ALA A 155 -10.91 -17.94 -6.88
C ALA A 155 -10.35 -16.71 -7.62
N GLY A 156 -10.94 -15.53 -7.39
CA GLY A 156 -10.43 -14.25 -7.93
C GLY A 156 -9.04 -13.90 -7.40
N PHE A 157 -8.84 -14.07 -6.09
CA PHE A 157 -7.57 -13.79 -5.44
C PHE A 157 -6.44 -14.72 -5.88
N LEU A 158 -6.71 -16.02 -5.99
CA LEU A 158 -5.70 -16.98 -6.46
C LEU A 158 -5.23 -16.64 -7.88
N ARG A 159 -6.15 -16.28 -8.77
CA ARG A 159 -5.82 -15.80 -10.12
C ARG A 159 -4.98 -14.53 -10.12
N PHE A 160 -5.26 -13.59 -9.22
CA PHE A 160 -4.46 -12.37 -9.06
C PHE A 160 -3.06 -12.68 -8.57
N ILE A 161 -2.87 -13.51 -7.55
CA ILE A 161 -1.52 -13.89 -7.05
C ILE A 161 -0.70 -14.58 -8.15
N GLU A 162 -1.32 -15.42 -8.96
CA GLU A 162 -0.64 -16.08 -10.09
C GLU A 162 -0.24 -15.08 -11.19
N SER A 163 -0.98 -14.00 -11.38
CA SER A 163 -0.69 -12.97 -12.39
C SER A 163 0.39 -11.97 -12.01
N VAL A 164 0.70 -11.82 -10.72
CA VAL A 164 1.70 -10.85 -10.19
C VAL A 164 2.99 -11.51 -9.69
N ARG A 165 3.15 -12.82 -9.89
CA ARG A 165 4.41 -13.57 -9.69
C ARG A 165 5.30 -13.48 -10.92
#